data_39c56c7a7a67ba94dc4e3adfcb0b0e2b
#
_entry.id   39c56c7a7a67ba94dc4e3adfcb0b0e2b
#
_cell.length_a   1.000
_cell.length_b   1.000
_cell.length_c   1.000
_cell.angle_alpha   90.00
_cell.angle_beta   90.00
_cell.angle_gamma   90.00
#
_symmetry.space_group_name_H-M   'P 1'
#
loop_
_entity.id
_entity.type
_entity.pdbx_description
1 polymer ?
#
loop_
_entity_poly.entity_id
_entity_poly.type
_entity_poly.pdbx_seq_one_letter_code
_entity_poly.pdbx_strand_id
1 'polypeptide(L)'
;MIRPVLYVDLPGIIYAIDRRARNKQHEFANFVCWLDPAESRIPLSPILRNIFPVNTASRTWICEDHWHILGFAQVRERPSRVTWDIAYLASMVNSNVSSDEVLGALLDYMLQVASNHGIHRIFARVEDEIPEQELFQKAGFQRYARQLTYVFQPESVQGDFKQPSLRRWNRHHVWGLHQLYRSATPPRVQMAEMLDNSEEFAKLCVGSLRPLPSVLSKGDESFVCDVGVRLGAWLRLCRGHGTAAHQLSLLVHPEHAELAEPIVRFGTQRLLERGARPIYCQVREYDSPVINALRSSGFEHVSTRALLVRHIALLAMNPRTVPALEQRVAYGVKGLGTVNSRQTTR
;
A
#
# COMPACT_ATOMS: atom_id res chain seq x y z
N MET A 1 -26.20 4.14 8.28
CA MET A 1 -25.40 5.27 8.80
C MET A 1 -23.92 4.93 8.66
N ILE A 2 -23.03 5.94 8.30
CA ILE A 2 -21.58 5.68 8.25
C ILE A 2 -20.90 6.48 9.37
N ARG A 3 -20.00 5.82 10.10
CA ARG A 3 -19.23 6.41 11.20
C ARG A 3 -17.84 5.80 11.34
N PRO A 4 -16.91 6.46 12.04
CA PRO A 4 -15.65 5.85 12.43
C PRO A 4 -15.87 4.58 13.27
N VAL A 5 -14.97 3.61 13.10
CA VAL A 5 -14.99 2.36 13.88
C VAL A 5 -14.73 2.64 15.36
N LEU A 6 -15.48 1.97 16.23
CA LEU A 6 -15.28 1.95 17.68
C LEU A 6 -14.74 0.59 18.13
N TYR A 7 -14.21 0.52 19.35
CA TYR A 7 -13.68 -0.74 19.90
C TYR A 7 -14.73 -1.85 19.97
N VAL A 8 -15.99 -1.49 20.19
CA VAL A 8 -17.12 -2.44 20.26
C VAL A 8 -17.44 -3.11 18.92
N ASP A 9 -17.01 -2.52 17.80
CA ASP A 9 -17.26 -3.05 16.45
C ASP A 9 -16.25 -4.13 16.05
N LEU A 10 -15.11 -4.20 16.74
CA LEU A 10 -13.99 -5.08 16.40
C LEU A 10 -14.38 -6.56 16.31
N PRO A 11 -15.14 -7.15 17.27
CA PRO A 11 -15.52 -8.55 17.18
C PRO A 11 -16.28 -8.88 15.90
N GLY A 12 -17.19 -8.02 15.45
CA GLY A 12 -17.97 -8.20 14.22
C GLY A 12 -17.09 -8.16 12.96
N ILE A 13 -16.19 -7.20 12.89
CA ILE A 13 -15.25 -7.07 11.77
C ILE A 13 -14.29 -8.25 11.74
N ILE A 14 -13.70 -8.63 12.88
CA ILE A 14 -12.79 -9.78 13.01
C ILE A 14 -13.50 -11.06 12.57
N TYR A 15 -14.74 -11.26 13.04
CA TYR A 15 -15.54 -12.44 12.69
C TYR A 15 -15.78 -12.52 11.17
N ALA A 16 -16.14 -11.39 10.54
CA ALA A 16 -16.34 -11.33 9.08
C ALA A 16 -15.07 -11.68 8.31
N ILE A 17 -13.92 -11.15 8.75
CA ILE A 17 -12.62 -11.40 8.13
C ILE A 17 -12.18 -12.86 8.33
N ASP A 18 -12.29 -13.40 9.55
CA ASP A 18 -11.92 -14.78 9.88
C ASP A 18 -12.79 -15.79 9.13
N ARG A 19 -14.10 -15.52 9.02
CA ARG A 19 -15.03 -16.37 8.28
C ARG A 19 -14.71 -16.42 6.78
N ARG A 20 -14.30 -15.30 6.16
CA ARG A 20 -13.79 -15.30 4.81
C ARG A 20 -12.53 -16.17 4.65
N ALA A 21 -11.60 -16.09 5.61
CA ALA A 21 -10.36 -16.85 5.57
C ALA A 21 -10.61 -18.37 5.63
N ARG A 22 -11.69 -18.81 6.29
CA ARG A 22 -12.06 -20.22 6.41
C ARG A 22 -12.93 -20.73 5.26
N ASN A 23 -13.89 -19.93 4.81
CA ASN A 23 -14.79 -20.28 3.73
C ASN A 23 -14.33 -19.60 2.44
N LYS A 24 -13.76 -20.36 1.51
CA LYS A 24 -13.49 -19.91 0.14
C LYS A 24 -14.79 -19.57 -0.64
N GLN A 25 -15.96 -19.71 -0.03
CA GLN A 25 -17.27 -19.42 -0.61
C GLN A 25 -17.72 -18.01 -0.15
N HIS A 26 -18.09 -17.22 -1.13
CA HIS A 26 -18.39 -15.77 -1.09
C HIS A 26 -19.64 -15.35 -0.30
N GLU A 27 -20.17 -16.13 0.64
CA GLU A 27 -21.54 -15.92 1.13
C GLU A 27 -21.71 -14.85 2.22
N PHE A 28 -20.65 -14.31 2.86
CA PHE A 28 -20.83 -13.44 4.03
C PHE A 28 -20.14 -12.09 4.02
N ALA A 29 -19.11 -11.89 3.21
CA ALA A 29 -18.47 -10.61 3.05
C ALA A 29 -17.81 -10.52 1.69
N ASN A 30 -18.24 -9.58 0.87
CA ASN A 30 -17.63 -9.28 -0.40
C ASN A 30 -16.49 -8.27 -0.18
N PHE A 31 -15.23 -8.76 -0.22
CA PHE A 31 -14.06 -7.92 -0.14
C PHE A 31 -13.62 -7.51 -1.53
N VAL A 32 -13.90 -6.31 -1.89
CA VAL A 32 -13.60 -5.77 -3.21
C VAL A 32 -12.17 -5.27 -3.31
N CYS A 33 -11.58 -4.82 -2.20
CA CYS A 33 -10.23 -4.30 -2.17
C CYS A 33 -9.45 -4.80 -0.95
N TRP A 34 -8.22 -5.31 -1.17
CA TRP A 34 -7.26 -5.65 -0.12
C TRP A 34 -5.83 -5.51 -0.61
N LEU A 35 -4.91 -5.16 0.29
CA LEU A 35 -3.55 -4.78 -0.09
C LEU A 35 -2.60 -5.95 -0.38
N ASP A 36 -2.77 -7.10 0.25
CA ASP A 36 -1.77 -8.16 0.20
C ASP A 36 -2.35 -9.53 -0.21
N PRO A 37 -1.96 -10.05 -1.39
CA PRO A 37 -2.38 -11.37 -1.85
C PRO A 37 -1.62 -12.53 -1.17
N ALA A 38 -0.44 -12.26 -0.61
CA ALA A 38 0.36 -13.28 0.08
C ALA A 38 -0.21 -13.66 1.45
N GLU A 39 -1.12 -12.84 1.98
CA GLU A 39 -1.83 -13.09 3.22
C GLU A 39 -3.14 -13.87 2.96
N SER A 40 -3.04 -15.03 2.34
CA SER A 40 -4.21 -15.93 2.16
C SER A 40 -4.79 -16.46 3.48
N ARG A 41 -4.04 -16.33 4.57
CA ARG A 41 -4.50 -16.45 5.95
C ARG A 41 -4.15 -15.15 6.66
N ILE A 42 -5.13 -14.26 6.75
CA ILE A 42 -4.96 -13.00 7.44
C ILE A 42 -4.72 -13.33 8.92
N PRO A 43 -3.49 -13.20 9.44
CA PRO A 43 -3.30 -13.33 10.87
C PRO A 43 -4.11 -12.19 11.51
N LEU A 44 -4.97 -12.52 12.47
CA LEU A 44 -5.81 -11.57 13.22
C LEU A 44 -4.99 -10.39 13.79
N SER A 45 -3.73 -10.63 14.10
CA SER A 45 -2.84 -9.62 14.69
C SER A 45 -2.57 -8.39 13.82
N PRO A 46 -2.34 -8.45 12.50
CA PRO A 46 -2.19 -7.24 11.67
C PRO A 46 -3.50 -6.48 11.50
N ILE A 47 -4.64 -7.17 11.47
CA ILE A 47 -5.95 -6.52 11.34
C ILE A 47 -6.32 -5.82 12.62
N LEU A 48 -6.21 -6.49 13.75
CA LEU A 48 -6.38 -5.87 15.07
C LEU A 48 -5.47 -4.63 15.21
N ARG A 49 -4.23 -4.73 14.77
CA ARG A 49 -3.27 -3.63 14.85
C ARG A 49 -3.59 -2.48 13.90
N ASN A 50 -4.19 -2.76 12.72
CA ASN A 50 -4.60 -1.73 11.76
C ASN A 50 -5.97 -1.12 12.09
N ILE A 51 -6.82 -1.80 12.85
CA ILE A 51 -8.13 -1.33 13.28
C ILE A 51 -8.00 -0.50 14.56
N PHE A 52 -6.99 -0.76 15.40
CA PHE A 52 -6.76 0.04 16.61
C PHE A 52 -6.37 1.47 16.23
N PRO A 53 -7.00 2.50 16.80
CA PRO A 53 -6.71 3.91 16.55
C PRO A 53 -5.31 4.35 17.02
N VAL A 54 -4.52 3.44 17.58
CA VAL A 54 -3.12 3.68 17.97
C VAL A 54 -2.21 3.90 16.76
N ASN A 55 -2.62 3.47 15.56
CA ASN A 55 -1.87 3.75 14.34
C ASN A 55 -2.50 4.93 13.60
N THR A 56 -1.94 6.12 13.80
CA THR A 56 -2.36 7.38 13.15
C THR A 56 -2.32 7.34 11.61
N ALA A 57 -1.68 6.33 11.03
CA ALA A 57 -1.54 6.16 9.57
C ALA A 57 -2.70 5.40 8.91
N SER A 58 -3.69 4.91 9.66
CA SER A 58 -4.84 4.18 9.11
C SER A 58 -6.14 4.74 9.66
N ARG A 59 -7.18 4.80 8.82
CA ARG A 59 -8.53 5.23 9.19
C ARG A 59 -9.52 4.17 8.76
N THR A 60 -10.47 3.84 9.65
CA THR A 60 -11.48 2.80 9.40
C THR A 60 -12.87 3.36 9.68
N TRP A 61 -13.80 3.05 8.78
CA TRP A 61 -15.21 3.42 8.89
C TRP A 61 -16.07 2.18 8.70
N ILE A 62 -17.22 2.19 9.34
CA ILE A 62 -18.25 1.17 9.18
C ILE A 62 -19.52 1.80 8.62
N CYS A 63 -20.23 1.03 7.82
CA CYS A 63 -21.63 1.27 7.46
C CYS A 63 -22.49 0.36 8.33
N GLU A 64 -23.45 0.93 9.06
CA GLU A 64 -24.33 0.19 9.95
C GLU A 64 -25.79 0.55 9.73
N ASP A 65 -26.66 -0.41 10.00
CA ASP A 65 -28.10 -0.25 10.11
C ASP A 65 -28.60 -1.02 11.33
N HIS A 66 -29.35 -0.35 12.22
CA HIS A 66 -29.93 -0.93 13.43
C HIS A 66 -28.95 -1.86 14.20
N TRP A 67 -27.73 -1.38 14.47
CA TRP A 67 -26.65 -2.11 15.17
C TRP A 67 -26.02 -3.27 14.38
N HIS A 68 -26.44 -3.50 13.14
CA HIS A 68 -25.80 -4.47 12.24
C HIS A 68 -24.77 -3.79 11.34
N ILE A 69 -23.54 -4.31 11.34
CA ILE A 69 -22.51 -3.82 10.45
C ILE A 69 -22.78 -4.37 9.04
N LEU A 70 -23.09 -3.49 8.11
CA LEU A 70 -23.36 -3.83 6.72
C LEU A 70 -22.10 -3.84 5.85
N GLY A 71 -21.04 -3.17 6.29
CA GLY A 71 -19.77 -3.13 5.59
C GLY A 71 -18.75 -2.24 6.29
N PHE A 72 -17.52 -2.30 5.82
CA PHE A 72 -16.46 -1.44 6.34
C PHE A 72 -15.46 -1.04 5.25
N ALA A 73 -14.83 0.11 5.45
CA ALA A 73 -13.74 0.62 4.63
C ALA A 73 -12.55 1.00 5.51
N GLN A 74 -11.35 0.68 5.07
CA GLN A 74 -10.12 1.11 5.72
C GLN A 74 -9.18 1.70 4.69
N VAL A 75 -8.59 2.84 5.01
CA VAL A 75 -7.52 3.46 4.24
C VAL A 75 -6.23 3.49 5.04
N ARG A 76 -5.12 3.47 4.32
CA ARG A 76 -3.77 3.67 4.85
C ARG A 76 -3.16 4.91 4.20
N GLU A 77 -2.61 5.76 5.03
CA GLU A 77 -1.86 6.92 4.59
C GLU A 77 -0.48 6.51 4.07
N ARG A 78 -0.09 7.04 2.89
CA ARG A 78 1.26 6.87 2.35
C ARG A 78 2.24 7.86 3.01
N PRO A 79 3.55 7.64 2.91
CA PRO A 79 4.56 8.53 3.48
C PRO A 79 4.45 10.00 3.04
N SER A 80 3.88 10.27 1.87
CA SER A 80 3.58 11.61 1.35
C SER A 80 2.54 12.39 2.17
N ARG A 81 1.77 11.69 3.03
CA ARG A 81 0.65 12.21 3.84
C ARG A 81 -0.52 12.84 3.07
N VAL A 82 -0.37 13.02 1.76
CA VAL A 82 -1.40 13.56 0.85
C VAL A 82 -2.01 12.48 -0.04
N THR A 83 -1.72 11.23 0.25
CA THR A 83 -2.12 10.08 -0.57
C THR A 83 -2.57 8.93 0.33
N TRP A 84 -3.70 8.33 0.00
CA TRP A 84 -4.22 7.14 0.67
C TRP A 84 -4.22 5.92 -0.24
N ASP A 85 -3.99 4.75 0.36
CA ASP A 85 -4.31 3.43 -0.22
C ASP A 85 -5.58 2.90 0.45
N ILE A 86 -6.54 2.42 -0.33
CA ILE A 86 -7.64 1.62 0.21
C ILE A 86 -7.04 0.27 0.63
N ALA A 87 -7.00 0.04 1.95
CA ALA A 87 -6.49 -1.21 2.51
C ALA A 87 -7.55 -2.31 2.47
N TYR A 88 -8.78 -1.94 2.84
CA TYR A 88 -9.95 -2.83 2.79
C TYR A 88 -11.18 -2.06 2.38
N LEU A 89 -12.02 -2.69 1.59
CA LEU A 89 -13.39 -2.29 1.29
C LEU A 89 -14.22 -3.57 1.20
N ALA A 90 -15.21 -3.69 2.04
CA ALA A 90 -16.03 -4.90 2.10
C ALA A 90 -17.48 -4.60 2.46
N SER A 91 -18.41 -5.34 1.85
CA SER A 91 -19.80 -5.43 2.30
C SER A 91 -20.04 -6.74 3.05
N MET A 92 -20.91 -6.70 4.03
CA MET A 92 -21.26 -7.83 4.91
C MET A 92 -22.78 -8.07 4.91
N VAL A 93 -23.44 -7.77 3.81
CA VAL A 93 -24.89 -7.78 3.69
C VAL A 93 -25.42 -9.18 3.45
N ASN A 94 -26.51 -9.52 4.14
CA ASN A 94 -27.35 -10.68 3.84
C ASN A 94 -28.57 -10.19 3.08
N SER A 95 -28.83 -10.70 1.88
CA SER A 95 -30.02 -10.65 0.99
C SER A 95 -30.97 -9.44 0.92
N ASN A 96 -31.07 -8.55 1.90
CA ASN A 96 -32.05 -7.48 1.93
C ASN A 96 -31.53 -6.09 1.53
N VAL A 97 -30.22 -5.90 1.45
CA VAL A 97 -29.57 -4.63 1.04
C VAL A 97 -28.58 -4.95 -0.07
N SER A 98 -28.50 -4.10 -1.07
CA SER A 98 -27.53 -4.29 -2.16
C SER A 98 -26.09 -4.09 -1.65
N SER A 99 -25.22 -5.05 -1.96
CA SER A 99 -23.77 -4.92 -1.68
C SER A 99 -23.21 -3.65 -2.31
N ASP A 100 -23.63 -3.34 -3.54
CA ASP A 100 -23.17 -2.17 -4.30
C ASP A 100 -23.56 -0.85 -3.66
N GLU A 101 -24.75 -0.78 -3.05
CA GLU A 101 -25.20 0.41 -2.31
C GLU A 101 -24.32 0.67 -1.09
N VAL A 102 -23.99 -0.37 -0.34
CA VAL A 102 -23.10 -0.26 0.85
C VAL A 102 -21.69 0.13 0.46
N LEU A 103 -21.14 -0.52 -0.56
CA LEU A 103 -19.79 -0.23 -1.07
C LEU A 103 -19.72 1.19 -1.67
N GLY A 104 -20.74 1.60 -2.43
CA GLY A 104 -20.86 2.94 -3.00
C GLY A 104 -20.90 4.02 -1.93
N ALA A 105 -21.77 3.85 -0.93
CA ALA A 105 -21.88 4.78 0.20
C ALA A 105 -20.57 4.90 0.99
N LEU A 106 -19.86 3.80 1.21
CA LEU A 106 -18.55 3.81 1.86
C LEU A 106 -17.48 4.52 1.04
N LEU A 107 -17.47 4.32 -0.30
CA LEU A 107 -16.55 5.01 -1.21
C LEU A 107 -16.83 6.51 -1.21
N ASP A 108 -18.09 6.94 -1.35
CA ASP A 108 -18.47 8.35 -1.37
C ASP A 108 -18.10 9.05 -0.06
N TYR A 109 -18.39 8.41 1.07
CA TYR A 109 -18.01 8.94 2.39
C TYR A 109 -16.48 9.09 2.51
N MET A 110 -15.74 8.07 2.09
CA MET A 110 -14.27 8.09 2.12
C MET A 110 -13.70 9.21 1.24
N LEU A 111 -14.26 9.43 0.05
CA LEU A 111 -13.86 10.50 -0.87
C LEU A 111 -14.13 11.88 -0.26
N GLN A 112 -15.28 12.06 0.40
CA GLN A 112 -15.62 13.29 1.11
C GLN A 112 -14.64 13.57 2.26
N VAL A 113 -14.36 12.55 3.08
CA VAL A 113 -13.40 12.68 4.19
C VAL A 113 -11.99 12.99 3.65
N ALA A 114 -11.57 12.35 2.57
CA ALA A 114 -10.27 12.59 1.95
C ALA A 114 -10.13 14.03 1.45
N SER A 115 -11.17 14.58 0.79
CA SER A 115 -11.20 15.99 0.36
C SER A 115 -11.02 16.94 1.54
N ASN A 116 -11.73 16.70 2.65
CA ASN A 116 -11.65 17.52 3.87
C ASN A 116 -10.27 17.44 4.57
N HIS A 117 -9.51 16.36 4.33
CA HIS A 117 -8.17 16.17 4.89
C HIS A 117 -7.03 16.58 3.94
N GLY A 118 -7.35 17.21 2.81
CA GLY A 118 -6.34 17.63 1.84
C GLY A 118 -5.63 16.46 1.14
N ILE A 119 -6.30 15.34 1.00
CA ILE A 119 -5.76 14.18 0.27
C ILE A 119 -5.91 14.44 -1.23
N HIS A 120 -4.81 14.32 -1.96
CA HIS A 120 -4.77 14.58 -3.40
C HIS A 120 -5.14 13.35 -4.22
N ARG A 121 -4.86 12.15 -3.70
CA ARG A 121 -5.04 10.89 -4.43
C ARG A 121 -5.41 9.74 -3.51
N ILE A 122 -6.27 8.88 -4.03
CA ILE A 122 -6.59 7.60 -3.40
C ILE A 122 -6.30 6.50 -4.42
N PHE A 123 -5.58 5.48 -3.97
CA PHE A 123 -5.28 4.28 -4.74
C PHE A 123 -6.11 3.11 -4.28
N ALA A 124 -6.52 2.28 -5.23
CA ALA A 124 -7.20 1.01 -4.97
C ALA A 124 -6.58 -0.11 -5.80
N ARG A 125 -6.69 -1.34 -5.31
CA ARG A 125 -6.31 -2.57 -6.02
C ARG A 125 -7.50 -3.49 -6.00
N VAL A 126 -8.05 -3.76 -7.16
CA VAL A 126 -9.26 -4.54 -7.33
C VAL A 126 -8.95 -5.72 -8.24
N GLU A 127 -9.55 -6.87 -8.04
CA GLU A 127 -9.41 -7.96 -8.99
C GLU A 127 -9.87 -7.50 -10.38
N ASP A 128 -9.15 -7.94 -11.41
CA ASP A 128 -9.47 -7.55 -12.78
C ASP A 128 -10.72 -8.30 -13.24
N GLU A 129 -11.54 -7.63 -14.08
CA GLU A 129 -12.74 -8.22 -14.71
C GLU A 129 -13.87 -8.61 -13.73
N ILE A 130 -13.98 -7.96 -12.59
CA ILE A 130 -15.10 -8.13 -11.66
C ILE A 130 -16.14 -7.00 -11.79
N PRO A 131 -17.45 -7.26 -11.52
CA PRO A 131 -18.50 -6.25 -11.60
C PRO A 131 -18.25 -5.01 -10.74
N GLU A 132 -17.63 -5.21 -9.58
CA GLU A 132 -17.32 -4.13 -8.65
C GLU A 132 -16.32 -3.10 -9.21
N GLN A 133 -15.62 -3.41 -10.29
CA GLN A 133 -14.77 -2.44 -10.99
C GLN A 133 -15.59 -1.27 -11.54
N GLU A 134 -16.84 -1.52 -11.98
CA GLU A 134 -17.76 -0.45 -12.41
C GLU A 134 -18.10 0.52 -11.27
N LEU A 135 -18.20 0.02 -10.04
CA LEU A 135 -18.45 0.85 -8.86
C LEU A 135 -17.32 1.87 -8.68
N PHE A 136 -16.06 1.42 -8.78
CA PHE A 136 -14.91 2.32 -8.71
C PHE A 136 -14.89 3.31 -9.87
N GLN A 137 -15.27 2.90 -11.08
CA GLN A 137 -15.34 3.79 -12.23
C GLN A 137 -16.42 4.87 -12.02
N LYS A 138 -17.62 4.50 -11.53
CA LYS A 138 -18.68 5.44 -11.14
C LYS A 138 -18.22 6.42 -10.07
N ALA A 139 -17.42 5.94 -9.11
CA ALA A 139 -16.76 6.79 -8.10
C ALA A 139 -15.58 7.61 -8.67
N GLY A 140 -15.33 7.54 -9.98
CA GLY A 140 -14.31 8.32 -10.71
C GLY A 140 -12.88 7.83 -10.56
N PHE A 141 -12.67 6.59 -10.15
CA PHE A 141 -11.36 5.95 -10.23
C PHE A 141 -11.01 5.59 -11.68
N GLN A 142 -9.75 5.76 -12.03
CA GLN A 142 -9.21 5.43 -13.34
C GLN A 142 -8.15 4.34 -13.22
N ARG A 143 -8.20 3.35 -14.12
CA ARG A 143 -7.17 2.31 -14.19
C ARG A 143 -5.91 2.88 -14.83
N TYR A 144 -4.78 2.80 -14.12
CA TYR A 144 -3.49 3.26 -14.62
C TYR A 144 -2.53 2.12 -14.99
N ALA A 145 -2.71 0.91 -14.40
CA ALA A 145 -1.95 -0.29 -14.73
C ALA A 145 -2.68 -1.57 -14.28
N ARG A 146 -2.14 -2.72 -14.67
CA ARG A 146 -2.47 -4.04 -14.11
C ARG A 146 -1.28 -4.61 -13.36
N GLN A 147 -1.56 -5.37 -12.33
CA GLN A 147 -0.58 -6.08 -11.52
C GLN A 147 -0.87 -7.57 -11.58
N LEU A 148 0.10 -8.35 -12.01
CA LEU A 148 0.05 -9.80 -12.05
C LEU A 148 0.70 -10.35 -10.77
N THR A 149 0.09 -11.36 -10.18
CA THR A 149 0.65 -12.08 -9.03
C THR A 149 1.06 -13.47 -9.48
N TYR A 150 2.31 -13.80 -9.22
CA TYR A 150 2.89 -15.12 -9.47
C TYR A 150 3.23 -15.78 -8.15
N VAL A 151 3.13 -17.13 -8.10
CA VAL A 151 3.52 -17.95 -6.95
C VAL A 151 4.48 -19.04 -7.39
N PHE A 152 5.51 -19.28 -6.60
CA PHE A 152 6.39 -20.42 -6.70
C PHE A 152 6.12 -21.38 -5.54
N GLN A 153 5.90 -22.65 -5.83
CA GLN A 153 5.74 -23.68 -4.82
C GLN A 153 7.09 -24.35 -4.50
N PRO A 154 7.39 -24.61 -3.22
CA PRO A 154 8.72 -25.08 -2.81
C PRO A 154 9.08 -26.49 -3.29
N GLU A 155 8.11 -27.24 -3.81
CA GLU A 155 8.30 -28.59 -4.33
C GLU A 155 9.03 -28.61 -5.69
N SER A 156 9.06 -27.49 -6.39
CA SER A 156 9.70 -27.33 -7.70
C SER A 156 11.16 -26.96 -7.52
N VAL A 157 12.03 -27.91 -7.22
CA VAL A 157 13.48 -27.66 -7.06
C VAL A 157 14.11 -27.40 -8.42
N GLN A 158 14.86 -26.32 -8.54
CA GLN A 158 15.57 -25.93 -9.76
C GLN A 158 17.07 -26.24 -9.66
N GLY A 159 17.65 -26.58 -10.84
CA GLY A 159 19.06 -26.93 -10.98
C GLY A 159 20.03 -25.73 -10.83
N ASP A 160 21.31 -26.00 -11.02
CA ASP A 160 22.42 -25.05 -10.95
C ASP A 160 22.25 -23.86 -11.90
N PHE A 161 22.54 -22.66 -11.46
CA PHE A 161 22.50 -21.44 -12.27
C PHE A 161 23.70 -20.54 -11.95
N LYS A 162 24.06 -19.70 -12.92
CA LYS A 162 25.12 -18.71 -12.76
C LYS A 162 24.66 -17.62 -11.79
N GLN A 163 25.36 -17.46 -10.69
CA GLN A 163 25.06 -16.41 -9.73
C GLN A 163 25.25 -15.02 -10.34
N PRO A 164 24.24 -14.14 -10.24
CA PRO A 164 24.38 -12.76 -10.68
C PRO A 164 25.31 -11.97 -9.73
N SER A 165 26.01 -10.97 -10.29
CA SER A 165 26.82 -10.05 -9.48
C SER A 165 25.93 -9.08 -8.72
N LEU A 166 25.53 -9.47 -7.51
CA LEU A 166 24.65 -8.69 -6.64
C LEU A 166 25.41 -8.11 -5.45
N ARG A 167 25.15 -6.83 -5.18
CA ARG A 167 25.62 -6.16 -3.95
C ARG A 167 24.45 -5.86 -3.02
N ARG A 168 24.69 -5.80 -1.72
CA ARG A 168 23.65 -5.37 -0.77
C ARG A 168 23.28 -3.93 -1.02
N TRP A 169 21.97 -3.67 -1.05
CA TRP A 169 21.44 -2.32 -1.15
C TRP A 169 21.81 -1.49 0.10
N ASN A 170 22.10 -0.22 -0.11
CA ASN A 170 22.30 0.76 0.95
C ASN A 170 21.73 2.12 0.53
N ARG A 171 21.75 3.12 1.42
CA ARG A 171 21.14 4.43 1.17
C ARG A 171 21.76 5.19 0.00
N HIS A 172 23.01 4.93 -0.36
CA HIS A 172 23.66 5.57 -1.50
C HIS A 172 23.04 5.17 -2.84
N HIS A 173 22.36 4.02 -2.90
CA HIS A 173 21.69 3.53 -4.10
C HIS A 173 20.30 4.15 -4.33
N VAL A 174 19.78 5.01 -3.42
CA VAL A 174 18.42 5.57 -3.52
C VAL A 174 18.20 6.33 -4.82
N TRP A 175 19.13 7.18 -5.21
CA TRP A 175 19.04 7.94 -6.47
C TRP A 175 19.08 7.00 -7.67
N GLY A 176 20.02 6.06 -7.71
CA GLY A 176 20.12 5.06 -8.79
C GLY A 176 18.85 4.21 -8.90
N LEU A 177 18.27 3.82 -7.77
CA LEU A 177 17.02 3.07 -7.73
C LEU A 177 15.84 3.90 -8.27
N HIS A 178 15.78 5.20 -7.97
CA HIS A 178 14.79 6.10 -8.54
C HIS A 178 14.95 6.24 -10.06
N GLN A 179 16.19 6.34 -10.56
CA GLN A 179 16.46 6.35 -12.01
C GLN A 179 16.05 5.03 -12.66
N LEU A 180 16.36 3.88 -12.04
CA LEU A 180 15.92 2.57 -12.49
C LEU A 180 14.38 2.48 -12.58
N TYR A 181 13.67 2.96 -11.56
CA TYR A 181 12.20 3.04 -11.58
C TYR A 181 11.71 3.87 -12.77
N ARG A 182 12.28 5.05 -12.99
CA ARG A 182 11.89 5.92 -14.11
C ARG A 182 12.15 5.30 -15.47
N SER A 183 13.22 4.53 -15.62
CA SER A 183 13.55 3.83 -16.88
C SER A 183 12.63 2.61 -17.12
N ALA A 184 12.28 1.88 -16.05
CA ALA A 184 11.48 0.67 -16.15
C ALA A 184 9.96 0.91 -16.15
N THR A 185 9.50 2.11 -15.74
CA THR A 185 8.08 2.42 -15.55
C THR A 185 7.57 3.36 -16.64
N PRO A 186 6.46 3.03 -17.34
CA PRO A 186 5.88 3.90 -18.35
C PRO A 186 5.47 5.27 -17.79
N PRO A 187 5.60 6.37 -18.57
CA PRO A 187 5.31 7.73 -18.09
C PRO A 187 3.91 7.90 -17.50
N ARG A 188 2.90 7.28 -18.08
CA ARG A 188 1.51 7.33 -17.55
C ARG A 188 1.40 6.76 -16.14
N VAL A 189 2.16 5.71 -15.82
CA VAL A 189 2.19 5.09 -14.49
C VAL A 189 2.95 5.99 -13.53
N GLN A 190 4.09 6.54 -13.96
CA GLN A 190 4.85 7.53 -13.18
C GLN A 190 3.98 8.74 -12.81
N MET A 191 3.19 9.27 -13.77
CA MET A 191 2.25 10.36 -13.52
C MET A 191 1.15 9.99 -12.52
N ALA A 192 0.63 8.78 -12.58
CA ALA A 192 -0.38 8.31 -11.63
C ALA A 192 0.20 8.15 -10.22
N GLU A 193 1.36 7.53 -10.11
CA GLU A 193 2.02 7.25 -8.83
C GLU A 193 2.71 8.48 -8.23
N MET A 194 3.22 9.41 -9.08
CA MET A 194 3.94 10.66 -8.74
C MET A 194 4.96 10.46 -7.59
N LEU A 195 5.82 9.49 -7.78
CA LEU A 195 6.92 9.20 -6.85
C LEU A 195 8.13 10.09 -7.19
N ASP A 196 7.92 11.41 -7.13
CA ASP A 196 8.92 12.39 -7.57
C ASP A 196 10.05 12.57 -6.57
N ASN A 197 9.81 12.23 -5.30
CA ASN A 197 10.81 12.35 -4.25
C ASN A 197 11.54 11.02 -4.04
N SER A 198 12.88 11.04 -4.19
CA SER A 198 13.73 9.86 -3.98
C SER A 198 13.61 9.27 -2.56
N GLU A 199 13.36 10.11 -1.55
CA GLU A 199 13.13 9.64 -0.18
C GLU A 199 11.79 8.92 -0.02
N GLU A 200 10.73 9.44 -0.63
CA GLU A 200 9.41 8.82 -0.61
C GLU A 200 9.46 7.48 -1.35
N PHE A 201 10.11 7.46 -2.52
CA PHE A 201 10.36 6.25 -3.27
C PHE A 201 11.16 5.22 -2.46
N ALA A 202 12.22 5.65 -1.77
CA ALA A 202 12.99 4.77 -0.89
C ALA A 202 12.14 4.19 0.24
N LYS A 203 11.29 5.01 0.87
CA LYS A 203 10.35 4.55 1.89
C LYS A 203 9.37 3.53 1.32
N LEU A 204 8.86 3.73 0.12
CA LEU A 204 7.99 2.78 -0.57
C LEU A 204 8.71 1.49 -0.93
N CYS A 205 9.92 1.55 -1.47
CA CYS A 205 10.66 0.36 -1.88
C CYS A 205 11.27 -0.42 -0.70
N VAL A 206 11.74 0.27 0.33
CA VAL A 206 12.53 -0.34 1.41
C VAL A 206 11.69 -0.70 2.64
N GLY A 207 10.57 -0.02 2.87
CA GLY A 207 9.89 -0.14 4.17
C GLY A 207 8.40 -0.39 4.15
N SER A 208 7.73 -0.29 3.04
CA SER A 208 6.44 0.32 3.12
C SER A 208 5.23 -0.47 2.75
N LEU A 209 5.30 -1.69 2.45
CA LEU A 209 4.08 -2.50 2.37
C LEU A 209 3.79 -3.27 3.64
N ARG A 210 4.67 -3.18 4.64
CA ARG A 210 4.42 -3.77 5.97
C ARG A 210 4.15 -2.67 6.99
N PRO A 211 3.04 -2.75 7.72
CA PRO A 211 2.68 -1.79 8.77
C PRO A 211 3.48 -1.96 10.07
N LEU A 212 4.59 -2.71 10.06
CA LEU A 212 5.38 -2.99 11.24
C LEU A 212 6.63 -2.10 11.29
N PRO A 213 6.98 -1.51 12.45
CA PRO A 213 8.25 -0.85 12.63
C PRO A 213 9.39 -1.83 12.33
N SER A 214 10.49 -1.32 11.80
CA SER A 214 11.68 -2.03 11.34
C SER A 214 12.29 -3.03 12.33
N VAL A 215 11.85 -3.01 13.57
CA VAL A 215 12.30 -3.91 14.65
C VAL A 215 11.86 -5.37 14.46
N LEU A 216 10.81 -5.63 13.68
CA LEU A 216 10.26 -6.99 13.45
C LEU A 216 10.55 -7.55 12.04
N SER A 217 11.16 -6.80 11.15
CA SER A 217 11.59 -7.27 9.83
C SER A 217 13.00 -7.88 9.85
N LYS A 218 13.39 -8.55 10.94
CA LYS A 218 14.62 -9.34 10.99
C LYS A 218 14.57 -10.42 9.92
N GLY A 219 15.18 -10.15 8.76
CA GLY A 219 15.28 -11.11 7.68
C GLY A 219 14.97 -10.59 6.28
N ASP A 220 14.53 -9.35 6.13
CA ASP A 220 14.40 -8.74 4.81
C ASP A 220 15.80 -8.41 4.26
N GLU A 221 16.04 -8.77 3.00
CA GLU A 221 17.29 -8.48 2.30
C GLU A 221 16.97 -7.71 1.01
N SER A 222 17.83 -6.77 0.66
CA SER A 222 17.72 -6.04 -0.58
C SER A 222 19.07 -5.98 -1.28
N PHE A 223 19.05 -6.18 -2.59
CA PHE A 223 20.23 -6.25 -3.43
C PHE A 223 20.09 -5.35 -4.66
N VAL A 224 21.24 -4.95 -5.20
CA VAL A 224 21.32 -4.21 -6.46
C VAL A 224 22.35 -4.88 -7.37
N CYS A 225 22.12 -4.79 -8.67
CA CYS A 225 23.05 -5.18 -9.72
C CYS A 225 23.48 -3.93 -10.46
N ASP A 226 24.79 -3.65 -10.46
CA ASP A 226 25.32 -2.53 -11.24
C ASP A 226 25.67 -2.96 -12.65
N VAL A 227 25.37 -2.09 -13.60
CA VAL A 227 25.81 -2.18 -14.99
C VAL A 227 26.52 -0.89 -15.34
N GLY A 228 27.84 -0.92 -15.39
CA GLY A 228 28.65 0.29 -15.49
C GLY A 228 28.40 1.25 -14.32
N VAL A 229 27.91 2.45 -14.65
CA VAL A 229 27.67 3.54 -13.67
C VAL A 229 26.21 3.55 -13.16
N ARG A 230 25.33 2.73 -13.75
CA ARG A 230 23.89 2.71 -13.48
C ARG A 230 23.48 1.41 -12.80
N LEU A 231 22.33 1.44 -12.12
CA LEU A 231 21.70 0.22 -11.64
C LEU A 231 20.97 -0.46 -12.80
N GLY A 232 21.37 -1.71 -13.08
CA GLY A 232 20.68 -2.59 -14.05
C GLY A 232 19.48 -3.29 -13.43
N ALA A 233 19.54 -3.61 -12.13
CA ALA A 233 18.44 -4.25 -11.43
C ALA A 233 18.45 -4.00 -9.92
N TRP A 234 17.29 -4.19 -9.31
CA TRP A 234 17.06 -4.20 -7.87
C TRP A 234 16.21 -5.41 -7.50
N LEU A 235 16.57 -6.05 -6.38
CA LEU A 235 15.89 -7.21 -5.83
C LEU A 235 15.62 -6.99 -4.35
N ARG A 236 14.40 -7.29 -3.88
CA ARG A 236 14.04 -7.35 -2.48
C ARG A 236 13.45 -8.70 -2.14
N LEU A 237 13.92 -9.27 -1.06
CA LEU A 237 13.50 -10.54 -0.49
C LEU A 237 12.88 -10.29 0.88
N CYS A 238 11.61 -10.60 1.04
CA CYS A 238 10.92 -10.50 2.30
C CYS A 238 10.62 -11.89 2.85
N ARG A 239 11.18 -12.19 4.01
CA ARG A 239 10.96 -13.48 4.66
C ARG A 239 9.57 -13.56 5.27
N GLY A 240 8.82 -14.61 4.96
CA GLY A 240 7.59 -14.96 5.65
C GLY A 240 7.87 -15.43 7.09
N HIS A 241 7.01 -15.06 8.03
CA HIS A 241 7.08 -15.47 9.43
C HIS A 241 5.80 -16.23 9.81
N GLY A 242 5.89 -17.20 10.71
CA GLY A 242 4.76 -18.05 11.08
C GLY A 242 4.23 -18.82 9.87
N THR A 243 2.99 -18.62 9.48
CA THR A 243 2.35 -19.24 8.29
C THR A 243 2.45 -18.36 7.04
N ALA A 244 3.01 -17.15 7.13
CA ALA A 244 3.09 -16.23 5.99
C ALA A 244 4.07 -16.73 4.93
N ALA A 245 3.72 -16.52 3.66
CA ALA A 245 4.56 -16.83 2.52
C ALA A 245 5.74 -15.85 2.40
N HIS A 246 6.75 -16.23 1.64
CA HIS A 246 7.82 -15.34 1.23
C HIS A 246 7.34 -14.37 0.15
N GLN A 247 8.02 -13.23 0.02
CA GLN A 247 7.76 -12.27 -1.06
C GLN A 247 9.06 -11.93 -1.76
N LEU A 248 9.00 -11.90 -3.07
CA LEU A 248 10.06 -11.48 -3.97
C LEU A 248 9.57 -10.27 -4.74
N SER A 249 10.38 -9.21 -4.77
CA SER A 249 10.10 -8.01 -5.55
C SER A 249 11.35 -7.64 -6.32
N LEU A 250 11.21 -7.34 -7.60
CA LEU A 250 12.36 -6.94 -8.42
C LEU A 250 11.95 -5.85 -9.40
N LEU A 251 12.96 -5.12 -9.84
CA LEU A 251 12.90 -4.12 -10.87
C LEU A 251 14.12 -4.29 -11.78
N VAL A 252 13.93 -4.38 -13.07
CA VAL A 252 14.99 -4.61 -14.05
C VAL A 252 14.97 -3.51 -15.09
N HIS A 253 16.14 -3.00 -15.45
CA HIS A 253 16.25 -2.00 -16.50
C HIS A 253 15.87 -2.63 -17.85
N PRO A 254 15.03 -1.98 -18.68
CA PRO A 254 14.57 -2.56 -19.95
C PRO A 254 15.71 -3.00 -20.91
N GLU A 255 16.82 -2.27 -20.90
CA GLU A 255 18.00 -2.59 -21.72
C GLU A 255 18.82 -3.78 -21.19
N HIS A 256 18.53 -4.27 -19.98
CA HIS A 256 19.23 -5.35 -19.29
C HIS A 256 18.27 -6.49 -18.90
N ALA A 257 17.37 -6.84 -19.81
CA ALA A 257 16.37 -7.88 -19.63
C ALA A 257 16.99 -9.25 -19.26
N GLU A 258 18.22 -9.51 -19.72
CA GLU A 258 18.99 -10.72 -19.42
C GLU A 258 19.30 -10.92 -17.93
N LEU A 259 19.24 -9.85 -17.13
CA LEU A 259 19.43 -9.93 -15.68
C LEU A 259 18.24 -10.53 -14.94
N ALA A 260 17.04 -10.51 -15.54
CA ALA A 260 15.82 -10.88 -14.86
C ALA A 260 15.84 -12.34 -14.36
N GLU A 261 16.15 -13.29 -15.24
CA GLU A 261 16.12 -14.72 -14.89
C GLU A 261 17.17 -15.12 -13.85
N PRO A 262 18.45 -14.76 -13.95
CA PRO A 262 19.43 -15.05 -12.91
C PRO A 262 19.06 -14.46 -11.56
N ILE A 263 18.46 -13.26 -11.53
CA ILE A 263 18.03 -12.59 -10.30
C ILE A 263 16.82 -13.27 -9.67
N VAL A 264 15.83 -13.67 -10.47
CA VAL A 264 14.68 -14.43 -9.98
C VAL A 264 15.13 -15.76 -9.35
N ARG A 265 15.99 -16.52 -10.05
CA ARG A 265 16.52 -17.80 -9.55
C ARG A 265 17.31 -17.62 -8.25
N PHE A 266 18.21 -16.64 -8.20
CA PHE A 266 18.94 -16.30 -6.98
C PHE A 266 18.01 -15.96 -5.82
N GLY A 267 17.02 -15.10 -6.07
CA GLY A 267 16.05 -14.69 -5.04
C GLY A 267 15.21 -15.85 -4.53
N THR A 268 14.77 -16.74 -5.43
CA THR A 268 14.00 -17.95 -5.10
C THR A 268 14.82 -18.87 -4.22
N GLN A 269 16.06 -19.22 -4.63
CA GLN A 269 16.93 -20.08 -3.84
C GLN A 269 17.21 -19.48 -2.47
N ARG A 270 17.54 -18.19 -2.42
CA ARG A 270 17.87 -17.47 -1.17
C ARG A 270 16.69 -17.45 -0.18
N LEU A 271 15.45 -17.40 -0.66
CA LEU A 271 14.26 -17.48 0.18
C LEU A 271 14.01 -18.91 0.65
N LEU A 272 14.19 -19.93 -0.22
CA LEU A 272 14.02 -21.34 0.14
C LEU A 272 15.05 -21.81 1.20
N GLU A 273 16.30 -21.31 1.17
CA GLU A 273 17.29 -21.54 2.22
C GLU A 273 16.80 -21.09 3.61
N ARG A 274 15.81 -20.17 3.65
CA ARG A 274 15.23 -19.64 4.89
C ARG A 274 13.96 -20.33 5.32
N GLY A 275 13.49 -21.30 4.56
CA GLY A 275 12.33 -22.13 4.81
C GLY A 275 11.55 -22.47 3.55
N ALA A 276 11.09 -23.70 3.44
CA ALA A 276 10.28 -24.19 2.32
C ALA A 276 8.86 -23.63 2.44
N ARG A 277 8.61 -22.49 1.81
CA ARG A 277 7.32 -21.78 1.80
C ARG A 277 7.03 -21.27 0.41
N PRO A 278 5.74 -21.10 0.05
CA PRO A 278 5.38 -20.42 -1.19
C PRO A 278 6.04 -19.04 -1.28
N ILE A 279 6.49 -18.68 -2.49
CA ILE A 279 7.10 -17.37 -2.77
C ILE A 279 6.17 -16.61 -3.72
N TYR A 280 5.67 -15.49 -3.29
CA TYR A 280 4.85 -14.61 -4.12
C TYR A 280 5.70 -13.51 -4.76
N CYS A 281 5.46 -13.26 -6.04
CA CYS A 281 6.02 -12.14 -6.77
C CYS A 281 4.90 -11.34 -7.45
N GLN A 282 4.88 -10.03 -7.22
CA GLN A 282 3.96 -9.12 -7.89
C GLN A 282 4.73 -8.33 -8.95
N VAL A 283 4.24 -8.36 -10.17
CA VAL A 283 4.87 -7.71 -11.32
C VAL A 283 3.84 -6.89 -12.09
N ARG A 284 4.26 -5.80 -12.71
CA ARG A 284 3.40 -5.00 -13.58
C ARG A 284 3.25 -5.64 -14.95
N GLU A 285 2.07 -5.49 -15.58
CA GLU A 285 1.78 -6.08 -16.90
C GLU A 285 2.77 -5.67 -18.02
N TYR A 286 3.37 -4.50 -17.87
CA TYR A 286 4.33 -3.99 -18.85
C TYR A 286 5.77 -4.51 -18.66
N ASP A 287 6.05 -5.22 -17.59
CA ASP A 287 7.39 -5.73 -17.27
C ASP A 287 7.60 -7.14 -17.85
N SER A 288 7.53 -7.24 -19.18
CA SER A 288 7.64 -8.51 -19.91
C SER A 288 8.90 -9.31 -19.57
N PRO A 289 10.11 -8.71 -19.42
CA PRO A 289 11.30 -9.45 -19.06
C PRO A 289 11.17 -10.18 -17.73
N VAL A 290 10.62 -9.52 -16.73
CA VAL A 290 10.40 -10.12 -15.40
C VAL A 290 9.33 -11.20 -15.46
N ILE A 291 8.23 -10.98 -16.19
CA ILE A 291 7.18 -11.98 -16.39
C ILE A 291 7.74 -13.25 -17.02
N ASN A 292 8.55 -13.12 -18.06
CA ASN A 292 9.17 -14.27 -18.74
C ASN A 292 10.15 -14.99 -17.81
N ALA A 293 10.96 -14.25 -17.04
CA ALA A 293 11.88 -14.80 -16.06
C ALA A 293 11.18 -15.56 -14.94
N LEU A 294 10.04 -15.07 -14.48
CA LEU A 294 9.22 -15.77 -13.48
C LEU A 294 8.69 -17.09 -14.03
N ARG A 295 8.12 -17.09 -15.25
CA ARG A 295 7.59 -18.28 -15.89
C ARG A 295 8.69 -19.32 -16.14
N SER A 296 9.84 -18.92 -16.69
CA SER A 296 10.98 -19.83 -16.92
C SER A 296 11.58 -20.37 -15.61
N SER A 297 11.37 -19.67 -14.50
CA SER A 297 11.80 -20.09 -13.16
C SER A 297 10.75 -20.90 -12.39
N GLY A 298 9.65 -21.34 -13.04
CA GLY A 298 8.64 -22.20 -12.43
C GLY A 298 7.60 -21.48 -11.56
N PHE A 299 7.46 -20.17 -11.70
CA PHE A 299 6.37 -19.42 -11.08
C PHE A 299 5.09 -19.55 -11.90
N GLU A 300 3.98 -19.79 -11.24
CA GLU A 300 2.65 -19.87 -11.81
C GLU A 300 1.85 -18.58 -11.57
N HIS A 301 1.10 -18.13 -12.58
CA HIS A 301 0.21 -16.98 -12.45
C HIS A 301 -1.03 -17.35 -11.65
N VAL A 302 -1.37 -16.56 -10.62
CA VAL A 302 -2.51 -16.82 -9.72
C VAL A 302 -3.61 -15.79 -9.81
N SER A 303 -3.27 -14.50 -10.01
CA SER A 303 -4.28 -13.46 -10.09
C SER A 303 -3.79 -12.22 -10.82
N THR A 304 -4.75 -11.50 -11.41
CA THR A 304 -4.52 -10.19 -12.03
C THR A 304 -5.38 -9.16 -11.30
N ARG A 305 -4.79 -7.99 -10.99
CA ARG A 305 -5.47 -6.88 -10.34
C ARG A 305 -5.37 -5.61 -11.15
N ALA A 306 -6.47 -4.92 -11.27
CA ALA A 306 -6.50 -3.55 -11.76
C ALA A 306 -5.98 -2.60 -10.67
N LEU A 307 -5.06 -1.74 -11.06
CA LEU A 307 -4.54 -0.66 -10.22
C LEU A 307 -5.26 0.62 -10.58
N LEU A 308 -5.99 1.13 -9.62
CA LEU A 308 -6.88 2.27 -9.78
C LEU A 308 -6.35 3.47 -9.00
N VAL A 309 -6.56 4.67 -9.55
CA VAL A 309 -6.27 5.94 -8.89
C VAL A 309 -7.45 6.88 -9.03
N ARG A 310 -7.80 7.58 -7.97
CA ARG A 310 -8.73 8.71 -7.97
C ARG A 310 -7.96 9.97 -7.58
N HIS A 311 -7.94 10.96 -8.47
CA HIS A 311 -7.47 12.31 -8.17
C HIS A 311 -8.61 13.09 -7.50
N ILE A 312 -8.33 13.70 -6.37
CA ILE A 312 -9.29 14.51 -5.62
C ILE A 312 -9.00 15.97 -5.94
N ALA A 313 -10.00 16.66 -6.50
CA ALA A 313 -9.93 18.10 -6.64
C ALA A 313 -10.01 18.72 -5.24
N LEU A 314 -8.93 19.35 -4.79
CA LEU A 314 -8.98 20.15 -3.59
C LEU A 314 -9.83 21.38 -3.88
N LEU A 315 -10.86 21.60 -3.11
CA LEU A 315 -11.51 22.89 -3.05
C LEU A 315 -10.42 23.88 -2.60
N ALA A 316 -10.07 24.83 -3.45
CA ALA A 316 -9.20 25.93 -3.05
C ALA A 316 -9.88 26.59 -1.85
N MET A 317 -9.40 26.32 -0.64
CA MET A 317 -9.86 27.04 0.55
C MET A 317 -9.51 28.51 0.32
N ASN A 318 -10.54 29.29 0.08
CA ASN A 318 -10.39 30.73 -0.06
C ASN A 318 -9.78 31.23 1.26
N PRO A 319 -8.58 31.80 1.31
CA PRO A 319 -7.93 32.18 2.57
C PRO A 319 -8.68 33.27 3.35
N ARG A 320 -9.86 33.67 2.88
CA ARG A 320 -10.72 34.69 3.50
C ARG A 320 -11.73 34.16 4.53
N THR A 321 -11.80 32.86 4.79
CA THR A 321 -12.70 32.31 5.80
C THR A 321 -11.96 31.64 6.96
N VAL A 322 -10.89 32.28 7.46
CA VAL A 322 -10.45 32.04 8.83
C VAL A 322 -11.43 32.81 9.72
N PRO A 323 -12.23 32.15 10.58
CA PRO A 323 -13.13 32.86 11.49
C PRO A 323 -12.28 33.82 12.35
N ALA A 324 -12.75 35.06 12.48
CA ALA A 324 -12.07 36.14 13.20
C ALA A 324 -11.80 35.87 14.71
N LEU A 325 -12.04 34.64 15.17
CA LEU A 325 -11.81 34.21 16.54
C LEU A 325 -10.35 33.89 16.87
N GLU A 326 -9.49 33.58 15.89
CA GLU A 326 -8.07 33.32 16.17
C GLU A 326 -7.20 34.59 16.18
N GLN A 327 -7.69 35.73 15.67
CA GLN A 327 -6.93 36.98 15.72
C GLN A 327 -6.96 37.68 17.09
N ARG A 328 -7.80 37.27 18.05
CA ARG A 328 -7.87 37.87 19.36
C ARG A 328 -6.85 37.35 20.38
N VAL A 329 -6.14 36.27 20.11
CA VAL A 329 -5.12 35.73 21.03
C VAL A 329 -3.72 36.29 20.77
N ALA A 330 -3.46 36.92 19.62
CA ALA A 330 -2.14 37.41 19.27
C ALA A 330 -1.84 38.86 19.74
N TYR A 331 -2.82 39.56 20.29
CA TYR A 331 -2.65 40.98 20.75
C TYR A 331 -2.72 41.21 22.27
N GLY A 332 -2.66 40.15 23.07
CA GLY A 332 -2.85 40.19 24.52
C GLY A 332 -1.58 40.25 25.38
N VAL A 333 -0.38 40.46 24.83
CA VAL A 333 0.85 40.61 25.63
C VAL A 333 1.73 41.73 25.10
N LYS A 334 1.25 42.95 25.28
CA LYS A 334 2.13 44.17 25.32
C LYS A 334 1.49 45.16 26.28
N GLY A 335 2.00 45.19 27.49
CA GLY A 335 1.68 46.28 28.41
C GLY A 335 1.87 45.96 29.89
N LEU A 336 3.09 45.92 30.37
CA LEU A 336 3.53 46.14 31.75
C LEU A 336 5.06 46.16 31.70
N GLY A 337 5.68 47.26 31.87
CA GLY A 337 5.96 48.20 32.86
C GLY A 337 7.31 48.77 32.60
N THR A 338 7.38 50.00 32.13
CA THR A 338 8.57 50.86 32.26
C THR A 338 8.56 51.46 33.66
N VAL A 339 9.49 51.02 34.50
CA VAL A 339 9.78 51.66 35.77
C VAL A 339 10.89 52.67 35.52
N ASN A 340 10.54 53.96 35.69
CA ASN A 340 11.45 55.10 35.79
C ASN A 340 12.48 54.90 36.91
N SER A 341 13.74 54.97 36.62
CA SER A 341 14.77 55.30 37.61
C SER A 341 15.29 56.70 37.35
N ARG A 342 14.95 57.59 38.29
CA ARG A 342 15.41 58.96 38.40
C ARG A 342 16.92 59.00 38.66
N GLN A 343 17.53 59.86 37.95
CA GLN A 343 18.85 60.44 38.27
C GLN A 343 18.87 61.10 39.69
N THR A 344 19.93 60.90 40.41
CA THR A 344 20.42 61.83 41.43
C THR A 344 21.91 61.97 41.29
N THR A 345 22.27 63.20 41.00
CA THR A 345 23.60 63.81 41.07
C THR A 345 24.17 63.83 42.47
N ARG A 346 25.43 63.40 42.62
CA ARG A 346 26.55 64.11 43.21
C ARG A 346 27.82 63.33 43.10
#